data_6c2105f0eac5372016b5436152ade0ce
#
_entry.id   6c2105f0eac5372016b5436152ade0ce
#
_cell.length_a   1.000
_cell.length_b   1.000
_cell.length_c   1.000
_cell.angle_alpha   90.00
_cell.angle_beta   90.00
_cell.angle_gamma   90.00
#
_symmetry.space_group_name_H-M   'P 1'
#
loop_
_entity.id
_entity.type
_entity.pdbx_description
1 polymer ?
#
loop_
_entity_poly.entity_id
_entity_poly.type
_entity_poly.pdbx_seq_one_letter_code
_entity_poly.pdbx_strand_id
1 'polypeptide(L)'
;MAEYSANAPQTVNPGETVIFTDVEVPCTRGFVRNREGSGDFLLQGWVPNSNVCNCPCSNQNSAIYQTAFGANIAVATGSEVAPISVALAINGTTIPSSTMIVTPAAVEQFFNVSVDKAVPIWRNCCQTVSVRNTSSVPIVVQNANIVFTRPDLNVTY
;
A
#
# COMPACT_ATOMS: atom_id res chain seq x y z
N MET A 1 -1.74 12.18 7.50
CA MET A 1 -0.75 11.11 7.40
C MET A 1 -1.21 9.96 8.30
N ALA A 2 -0.99 8.74 7.88
CA ALA A 2 -1.17 7.53 8.68
C ALA A 2 -0.03 6.57 8.35
N GLU A 3 0.49 5.86 9.34
CA GLU A 3 1.61 4.93 9.18
C GLU A 3 1.33 3.64 9.94
N TYR A 4 1.57 2.53 9.27
CA TYR A 4 1.37 1.18 9.80
C TYR A 4 2.60 0.33 9.51
N SER A 5 2.90 -0.58 10.43
CA SER A 5 4.06 -1.46 10.32
C SER A 5 3.74 -2.92 10.67
N ALA A 6 4.64 -3.80 10.26
CA ALA A 6 4.67 -5.19 10.65
C ALA A 6 6.14 -5.63 10.71
N ASN A 7 6.69 -5.69 11.91
CA ASN A 7 8.11 -5.98 12.10
C ASN A 7 8.42 -7.46 12.08
N ALA A 8 7.50 -8.31 12.55
CA ALA A 8 7.69 -9.76 12.58
C ALA A 8 7.66 -10.35 11.16
N PRO A 9 8.47 -11.39 10.90
CA PRO A 9 8.38 -12.13 9.63
C PRO A 9 6.99 -12.73 9.44
N GLN A 10 6.45 -12.60 8.23
CA GLN A 10 5.19 -13.22 7.83
C GLN A 10 5.35 -13.90 6.47
N THR A 11 4.75 -15.08 6.32
CA THR A 11 4.67 -15.76 5.03
C THR A 11 3.42 -15.29 4.30
N VAL A 12 3.61 -14.80 3.08
CA VAL A 12 2.53 -14.30 2.21
C VAL A 12 2.48 -15.18 0.97
N ASN A 13 1.39 -15.93 0.81
CA ASN A 13 1.22 -16.82 -0.35
C ASN A 13 0.91 -16.02 -1.62
N PRO A 14 1.07 -16.62 -2.82
CA PRO A 14 0.71 -15.96 -4.07
C PRO A 14 -0.72 -15.40 -4.06
N GLY A 15 -0.85 -14.13 -4.39
CA GLY A 15 -2.14 -13.42 -4.39
C GLY A 15 -2.64 -12.94 -3.02
N GLU A 16 -2.01 -13.34 -1.92
CA GLU A 16 -2.35 -12.84 -0.58
C GLU A 16 -1.78 -11.45 -0.32
N THR A 17 -2.28 -10.82 0.74
CA THR A 17 -1.87 -9.48 1.17
C THR A 17 -0.90 -9.52 2.33
N VAL A 18 -0.01 -8.54 2.37
CA VAL A 18 0.82 -8.26 3.56
C VAL A 18 -0.08 -7.72 4.67
N ILE A 19 0.01 -8.28 5.86
CA ILE A 19 -0.76 -7.86 7.04
C ILE A 19 0.10 -6.89 7.87
N PHE A 20 -0.51 -5.80 8.31
CA PHE A 20 0.11 -4.81 9.18
C PHE A 20 -0.51 -4.89 10.57
N THR A 21 0.31 -5.08 11.60
CA THR A 21 -0.12 -5.32 12.98
C THR A 21 -0.05 -4.10 13.87
N ASP A 22 0.83 -3.16 13.54
CA ASP A 22 1.15 -2.03 14.39
C ASP A 22 0.72 -0.71 13.72
N VAL A 23 0.23 0.22 14.53
CA VAL A 23 -0.16 1.57 14.11
C VAL A 23 0.86 2.54 14.66
N GLU A 24 1.81 2.97 13.84
CA GLU A 24 2.86 3.91 14.24
C GLU A 24 2.32 5.35 14.33
N VAL A 25 1.56 5.75 13.31
CA VAL A 25 0.90 7.05 13.27
C VAL A 25 -0.57 6.86 12.92
N PRO A 26 -1.49 7.04 13.89
CA PRO A 26 -2.91 6.88 13.64
C PRO A 26 -3.48 8.00 12.77
N CYS A 27 -4.43 7.66 11.90
CA CYS A 27 -5.18 8.63 11.12
C CYS A 27 -6.25 9.31 11.98
N THR A 28 -5.96 10.47 12.53
CA THR A 28 -6.87 11.22 13.42
C THR A 28 -8.14 11.72 12.73
N ARG A 29 -8.14 11.85 11.39
CA ARG A 29 -9.29 12.35 10.61
C ARG A 29 -10.13 11.22 9.98
N GLY A 30 -9.78 9.94 10.22
CA GLY A 30 -10.55 8.79 9.73
C GLY A 30 -10.52 8.55 8.22
N PHE A 31 -9.61 9.18 7.46
CA PHE A 31 -9.49 8.98 6.01
C PHE A 31 -8.88 7.63 5.63
N VAL A 32 -8.11 7.04 6.53
CA VAL A 32 -7.48 5.74 6.39
C VAL A 32 -7.92 4.86 7.56
N ARG A 33 -8.42 3.67 7.27
CA ARG A 33 -8.79 2.68 8.28
C ARG A 33 -8.17 1.34 7.91
N ASN A 34 -7.40 0.75 8.81
CA ASN A 34 -6.95 -0.62 8.67
C ASN A 34 -8.10 -1.58 8.99
N ARG A 35 -8.32 -2.58 8.13
CA ARG A 35 -9.19 -3.72 8.43
C ARG A 35 -8.34 -4.78 9.12
N GLU A 36 -8.53 -4.92 10.42
CA GLU A 36 -7.79 -5.90 11.23
C GLU A 36 -7.76 -7.28 10.58
N GLY A 37 -6.55 -7.84 10.48
CA GLY A 37 -6.32 -9.20 9.97
C GLY A 37 -6.45 -9.40 8.46
N SER A 38 -6.78 -8.37 7.68
CA SER A 38 -6.98 -8.52 6.23
C SER A 38 -5.86 -7.96 5.35
N GLY A 39 -4.99 -7.12 5.89
CA GLY A 39 -4.00 -6.36 5.11
C GLY A 39 -4.60 -5.28 4.21
N ASP A 40 -5.92 -5.06 4.27
CA ASP A 40 -6.60 -4.04 3.50
C ASP A 40 -6.74 -2.74 4.28
N PHE A 41 -6.43 -1.63 3.62
CA PHE A 41 -6.66 -0.29 4.12
C PHE A 41 -7.82 0.35 3.38
N LEU A 42 -8.86 0.74 4.11
CA LEU A 42 -9.99 1.47 3.55
C LEU A 42 -9.63 2.96 3.46
N LEU A 43 -9.55 3.49 2.25
CA LEU A 43 -9.27 4.89 1.96
C LEU A 43 -10.55 5.61 1.52
N GLN A 44 -10.82 6.78 2.10
CA GLN A 44 -11.99 7.57 1.75
C GLN A 44 -11.72 8.52 0.59
N GLY A 45 -12.65 8.55 -0.37
CA GLY A 45 -12.61 9.42 -1.54
C GLY A 45 -13.16 10.84 -1.30
N TRP A 46 -13.23 11.29 -0.03
CA TRP A 46 -13.70 12.63 0.26
C TRP A 46 -12.76 13.70 -0.29
N VAL A 47 -13.31 14.67 -0.99
CA VAL A 47 -12.59 15.81 -1.57
C VAL A 47 -13.30 17.09 -1.10
N PRO A 48 -12.59 18.12 -0.61
CA PRO A 48 -13.21 19.38 -0.25
C PRO A 48 -13.90 20.01 -1.46
N ASN A 49 -15.09 20.56 -1.27
CA ASN A 49 -15.75 21.37 -2.27
C ASN A 49 -15.05 22.72 -2.34
N SER A 50 -14.15 22.89 -3.28
CA SER A 50 -13.58 24.21 -3.56
C SER A 50 -14.49 24.99 -4.51
N ASN A 51 -15.45 25.71 -3.98
CA ASN A 51 -16.21 26.72 -4.74
C ASN A 51 -15.41 28.01 -4.98
N VAL A 52 -14.12 28.01 -4.65
CA VAL A 52 -13.32 29.23 -4.53
C VAL A 52 -12.57 29.60 -5.83
N CYS A 53 -12.54 28.70 -6.80
CA CYS A 53 -11.84 28.98 -8.05
C CYS A 53 -12.64 28.48 -9.24
N ASN A 54 -12.95 29.35 -10.15
CA ASN A 54 -13.53 29.06 -11.47
C ASN A 54 -12.46 28.42 -12.40
N CYS A 55 -11.51 27.68 -11.81
CA CYS A 55 -10.45 27.02 -12.53
C CYS A 55 -10.91 25.65 -13.05
N PRO A 56 -10.51 25.23 -14.25
CA PRO A 56 -10.81 23.91 -14.80
C PRO A 56 -10.35 22.74 -13.90
N CYS A 57 -9.43 23.00 -12.98
CA CYS A 57 -8.92 22.03 -12.01
C CYS A 57 -9.77 21.89 -10.73
N SER A 58 -10.84 22.67 -10.58
CA SER A 58 -11.67 22.68 -9.35
C SER A 58 -12.58 21.45 -9.18
N ASN A 59 -12.77 20.64 -10.22
CA ASN A 59 -13.56 19.42 -10.18
C ASN A 59 -12.66 18.20 -9.98
N GLN A 60 -12.07 18.08 -8.80
CA GLN A 60 -11.39 16.83 -8.43
C GLN A 60 -12.41 15.69 -8.30
N ASN A 61 -12.31 14.72 -9.19
CA ASN A 61 -13.14 13.50 -9.14
C ASN A 61 -12.54 12.40 -8.25
N SER A 62 -11.37 12.63 -7.69
CA SER A 62 -10.67 11.67 -6.84
C SER A 62 -9.85 12.37 -5.75
N ALA A 63 -9.75 11.71 -4.62
CA ALA A 63 -8.79 12.00 -3.57
C ALA A 63 -7.45 11.35 -3.91
N ILE A 64 -6.36 12.10 -3.88
CA ILE A 64 -5.04 11.56 -4.18
C ILE A 64 -4.32 11.23 -2.86
N TYR A 65 -3.98 9.96 -2.70
CA TYR A 65 -3.15 9.48 -1.59
C TYR A 65 -1.74 9.20 -2.08
N GLN A 66 -0.76 9.85 -1.49
CA GLN A 66 0.62 9.44 -1.64
C GLN A 66 0.83 8.24 -0.73
N THR A 67 1.12 7.07 -1.34
CA THR A 67 1.29 5.80 -0.64
C THR A 67 2.73 5.35 -0.80
N ALA A 68 3.47 5.33 0.31
CA ALA A 68 4.82 4.81 0.36
C ALA A 68 4.82 3.45 1.07
N PHE A 69 5.43 2.46 0.47
CA PHE A 69 5.60 1.13 1.04
C PHE A 69 7.07 0.73 0.99
N GLY A 70 7.54 0.06 2.05
CA GLY A 70 8.87 -0.53 2.12
C GLY A 70 8.85 -1.81 2.93
N ALA A 71 9.65 -2.79 2.54
CA ALA A 71 9.79 -4.06 3.27
C ALA A 71 11.06 -4.80 2.85
N ASN A 72 11.46 -5.78 3.66
CA ASN A 72 12.42 -6.80 3.26
C ASN A 72 11.64 -8.05 2.82
N ILE A 73 11.92 -8.54 1.62
CA ILE A 73 11.26 -9.72 1.06
C ILE A 73 12.27 -10.80 0.65
N ALA A 74 11.89 -12.04 0.84
CA ALA A 74 12.68 -13.23 0.44
C ALA A 74 11.75 -14.35 -0.03
N VAL A 75 12.30 -15.33 -0.75
CA VAL A 75 11.58 -16.58 -1.03
C VAL A 75 11.42 -17.36 0.28
N ALA A 76 10.22 -17.86 0.53
CA ALA A 76 9.94 -18.64 1.73
C ALA A 76 10.70 -19.99 1.73
N THR A 77 11.10 -20.45 2.92
CA THR A 77 11.71 -21.76 3.10
C THR A 77 10.80 -22.86 2.58
N GLY A 78 11.38 -23.82 1.87
CA GLY A 78 10.65 -24.94 1.27
C GLY A 78 10.00 -24.63 -0.09
N SER A 79 10.15 -23.41 -0.60
CA SER A 79 9.73 -23.02 -1.93
C SER A 79 10.88 -23.07 -2.93
N GLU A 80 10.56 -23.20 -4.21
CA GLU A 80 11.56 -23.10 -5.27
C GLU A 80 12.05 -21.64 -5.42
N VAL A 81 13.33 -21.49 -5.70
CA VAL A 81 13.92 -20.19 -5.99
C VAL A 81 13.37 -19.67 -7.31
N ALA A 82 12.69 -18.54 -7.27
CA ALA A 82 12.07 -17.89 -8.42
C ALA A 82 12.12 -16.36 -8.25
N PRO A 83 11.93 -15.59 -9.32
CA PRO A 83 11.70 -14.16 -9.20
C PRO A 83 10.49 -13.90 -8.31
N ILE A 84 10.64 -12.97 -7.35
CA ILE A 84 9.56 -12.58 -6.43
C ILE A 84 9.19 -11.12 -6.65
N SER A 85 7.93 -10.82 -6.44
CA SER A 85 7.41 -9.47 -6.63
C SER A 85 6.25 -9.18 -5.71
N VAL A 86 6.14 -7.92 -5.33
CA VAL A 86 5.00 -7.37 -4.60
C VAL A 86 4.52 -6.09 -5.30
N ALA A 87 3.24 -5.80 -5.20
CA ALA A 87 2.65 -4.62 -5.79
C ALA A 87 1.54 -4.05 -4.92
N LEU A 88 1.30 -2.75 -5.04
CA LEU A 88 0.09 -2.13 -4.51
C LEU A 88 -1.13 -2.57 -5.33
N ALA A 89 -2.26 -2.76 -4.67
CA ALA A 89 -3.53 -3.10 -5.29
C ALA A 89 -4.64 -2.19 -4.79
N ILE A 90 -5.56 -1.83 -5.69
CA ILE A 90 -6.81 -1.11 -5.38
C ILE A 90 -7.97 -2.09 -5.60
N ASN A 91 -8.80 -2.27 -4.57
CA ASN A 91 -9.94 -3.23 -4.60
C ASN A 91 -9.51 -4.62 -5.09
N GLY A 92 -8.31 -5.07 -4.69
CA GLY A 92 -7.76 -6.36 -5.08
C GLY A 92 -7.09 -6.40 -6.45
N THR A 93 -7.21 -5.36 -7.27
CA THR A 93 -6.55 -5.27 -8.58
C THR A 93 -5.20 -4.59 -8.43
N THR A 94 -4.13 -5.27 -8.82
CA THR A 94 -2.77 -4.75 -8.72
C THR A 94 -2.54 -3.57 -9.67
N ILE A 95 -1.74 -2.60 -9.21
CA ILE A 95 -1.28 -1.47 -10.01
C ILE A 95 0.07 -1.87 -10.63
N PRO A 96 0.17 -2.15 -11.94
CA PRO A 96 1.40 -2.66 -12.54
C PRO A 96 2.61 -1.76 -12.32
N SER A 97 2.42 -0.44 -12.35
CA SER A 97 3.49 0.54 -12.15
C SER A 97 4.00 0.66 -10.70
N SER A 98 3.42 -0.08 -9.76
CA SER A 98 3.89 -0.20 -8.37
C SER A 98 4.60 -1.51 -8.10
N THR A 99 4.81 -2.35 -9.11
CA THR A 99 5.41 -3.67 -8.93
C THR A 99 6.91 -3.55 -8.63
N MET A 100 7.32 -4.15 -7.55
CA MET A 100 8.72 -4.28 -7.12
C MET A 100 9.15 -5.72 -7.34
N ILE A 101 10.18 -5.94 -8.15
CA ILE A 101 10.64 -7.27 -8.56
C ILE A 101 12.08 -7.46 -8.10
N VAL A 102 12.38 -8.62 -7.51
CA VAL A 102 13.73 -9.07 -7.22
C VAL A 102 13.91 -10.52 -7.64
N THR A 103 15.14 -10.90 -8.00
CA THR A 103 15.48 -12.25 -8.41
C THR A 103 16.52 -12.81 -7.43
N PRO A 104 16.10 -13.48 -6.34
CA PRO A 104 17.02 -14.07 -5.39
C PRO A 104 17.75 -15.28 -5.99
N ALA A 105 18.97 -15.53 -5.48
CA ALA A 105 19.74 -16.71 -5.84
C ALA A 105 19.49 -17.89 -4.88
N ALA A 106 18.90 -17.63 -3.71
CA ALA A 106 18.61 -18.63 -2.67
C ALA A 106 17.33 -18.27 -1.91
N VAL A 107 16.73 -19.28 -1.26
CA VAL A 107 15.65 -19.03 -0.30
C VAL A 107 16.19 -18.23 0.90
N GLU A 108 15.30 -17.50 1.57
CA GLU A 108 15.64 -16.63 2.72
C GLU A 108 16.69 -15.56 2.43
N GLN A 109 17.02 -15.30 1.16
CA GLN A 109 17.83 -14.18 0.76
C GLN A 109 16.96 -12.93 0.68
N PHE A 110 17.11 -12.04 1.67
CA PHE A 110 16.30 -10.83 1.79
C PHE A 110 16.80 -9.69 0.91
N PHE A 111 15.85 -9.03 0.28
CA PHE A 111 16.06 -7.78 -0.47
C PHE A 111 15.13 -6.70 0.07
N ASN A 112 15.65 -5.50 0.23
CA ASN A 112 14.82 -4.34 0.53
C ASN A 112 14.12 -3.87 -0.74
N VAL A 113 12.81 -3.73 -0.68
CA VAL A 113 11.98 -3.19 -1.75
C VAL A 113 11.19 -1.98 -1.25
N SER A 114 11.01 -0.99 -2.11
CA SER A 114 10.22 0.19 -1.77
C SER A 114 9.54 0.77 -3.00
N VAL A 115 8.38 1.38 -2.80
CA VAL A 115 7.64 2.12 -3.79
C VAL A 115 6.99 3.34 -3.16
N ASP A 116 6.95 4.43 -3.90
CA ASP A 116 6.17 5.62 -3.57
C ASP A 116 5.26 5.94 -4.77
N LYS A 117 3.96 5.95 -4.53
CA LYS A 117 2.96 6.02 -5.59
C LYS A 117 1.78 6.90 -5.21
N ALA A 118 1.39 7.79 -6.12
CA ALA A 118 0.11 8.46 -6.04
C ALA A 118 -1.03 7.49 -6.40
N VAL A 119 -1.95 7.29 -5.48
CA VAL A 119 -3.11 6.39 -5.61
C VAL A 119 -4.38 7.22 -5.62
N PRO A 120 -5.11 7.28 -6.75
CA PRO A 120 -6.37 7.99 -6.83
C PRO A 120 -7.51 7.15 -6.26
N ILE A 121 -8.27 7.72 -5.32
CA ILE A 121 -9.47 7.13 -4.75
C ILE A 121 -10.67 7.94 -5.23
N TRP A 122 -11.61 7.30 -5.93
CA TRP A 122 -12.76 7.98 -6.53
C TRP A 122 -13.61 8.71 -5.49
N ARG A 123 -14.09 9.89 -5.87
CA ARG A 123 -14.98 10.70 -5.03
C ARG A 123 -16.24 9.92 -4.65
N ASN A 124 -16.71 10.11 -3.42
CA ASN A 124 -17.90 9.48 -2.82
C ASN A 124 -17.80 7.98 -2.59
N CYS A 125 -16.64 7.36 -2.81
CA CYS A 125 -16.45 5.94 -2.60
C CYS A 125 -15.27 5.68 -1.67
N CYS A 126 -15.40 4.63 -0.88
CA CYS A 126 -14.27 4.04 -0.17
C CYS A 126 -13.70 2.93 -1.04
N GLN A 127 -12.39 2.94 -1.22
CA GLN A 127 -11.67 1.88 -1.92
C GLN A 127 -10.64 1.27 -0.98
N THR A 128 -10.38 -0.01 -1.14
CA THR A 128 -9.32 -0.68 -0.39
C THR A 128 -7.99 -0.56 -1.13
N VAL A 129 -6.92 -0.32 -0.37
CA VAL A 129 -5.54 -0.42 -0.84
C VAL A 129 -4.84 -1.49 -0.03
N SER A 130 -4.07 -2.33 -0.68
CA SER A 130 -3.29 -3.39 -0.05
C SER A 130 -1.97 -3.61 -0.78
N VAL A 131 -1.06 -4.33 -0.14
CA VAL A 131 0.18 -4.81 -0.77
C VAL A 131 0.02 -6.30 -0.99
N ARG A 132 0.19 -6.76 -2.24
CA ARG A 132 -0.02 -8.16 -2.61
C ARG A 132 1.25 -8.82 -3.10
N ASN A 133 1.41 -10.09 -2.74
CA ASN A 133 2.38 -10.96 -3.39
C ASN A 133 1.90 -11.28 -4.80
N THR A 134 2.63 -10.80 -5.80
CA THR A 134 2.35 -11.04 -7.23
C THR A 134 3.24 -12.14 -7.82
N SER A 135 4.05 -12.79 -6.98
CA SER A 135 4.89 -13.92 -7.37
C SER A 135 4.09 -15.21 -7.52
N SER A 136 4.70 -16.19 -8.18
CA SER A 136 4.18 -17.56 -8.27
C SER A 136 4.53 -18.43 -7.05
N VAL A 137 5.35 -17.94 -6.15
CA VAL A 137 5.83 -18.66 -4.95
C VAL A 137 5.51 -17.89 -3.67
N PRO A 138 5.39 -18.55 -2.52
CA PRO A 138 5.29 -17.88 -1.23
C PRO A 138 6.55 -17.05 -0.92
N ILE A 139 6.33 -15.90 -0.31
CA ILE A 139 7.41 -15.01 0.12
C ILE A 139 7.36 -14.80 1.63
N VAL A 140 8.51 -14.52 2.22
CA VAL A 140 8.61 -13.99 3.58
C VAL A 140 8.74 -12.48 3.47
N VAL A 141 7.90 -11.76 4.21
CA VAL A 141 7.94 -10.29 4.34
C VAL A 141 8.30 -9.95 5.77
N GLN A 142 9.28 -9.08 5.96
CA GLN A 142 9.76 -8.64 7.27
C GLN A 142 9.98 -7.13 7.27
N ASN A 143 9.76 -6.51 8.43
CA ASN A 143 9.92 -5.07 8.64
C ASN A 143 9.15 -4.26 7.58
N ALA A 144 7.92 -4.65 7.33
CA ALA A 144 7.04 -3.93 6.40
C ALA A 144 6.54 -2.63 7.02
N ASN A 145 6.53 -1.58 6.22
CA ASN A 145 6.01 -0.27 6.58
C ASN A 145 5.17 0.28 5.43
N ILE A 146 4.03 0.88 5.74
CA ILE A 146 3.21 1.59 4.76
C ILE A 146 2.74 2.94 5.32
N VAL A 147 2.91 3.98 4.52
CA VAL A 147 2.55 5.36 4.86
C VAL A 147 1.55 5.89 3.85
N PHE A 148 0.47 6.48 4.36
CA PHE A 148 -0.53 7.17 3.56
C PHE A 148 -0.53 8.66 3.90
N THR A 149 -0.34 9.50 2.89
CA THR A 149 -0.39 10.96 3.01
C THR A 149 -1.42 11.54 2.05
N ARG A 150 -2.19 12.52 2.52
CA ARG A 150 -3.12 13.30 1.71
C ARG A 150 -2.58 14.72 1.55
N PRO A 151 -1.81 15.01 0.48
CA PRO A 151 -1.21 16.33 0.27
C PRO A 151 -2.25 17.43 0.05
N ASP A 152 -3.40 17.11 -0.56
CA ASP A 152 -4.51 18.04 -0.80
C ASP A 152 -5.21 18.56 0.47
N LEU A 153 -4.99 17.93 1.62
CA LEU A 153 -5.53 18.38 2.91
C LEU A 153 -4.56 19.24 3.72
N ASN A 154 -3.34 19.38 3.29
CA ASN A 154 -2.29 20.15 3.97
C ASN A 154 -2.16 21.59 3.45
N VAL A 155 -3.03 22.01 2.53
CA VAL A 155 -3.05 23.38 2.04
C VAL A 155 -3.78 24.25 3.07
N THR A 156 -3.02 24.85 3.97
CA THR A 156 -3.47 26.01 4.75
C THR A 156 -3.38 27.23 3.82
N TYR A 157 -4.55 27.77 3.43
CA TYR A 157 -4.64 29.07 2.80
C TYR A 157 -4.55 30.18 3.85
#